data_feaea3dc34c83bc754f1bf69d44f9ea5
#
_entry.id   feaea3dc34c83bc754f1bf69d44f9ea5
#
_cell.length_a   1.000
_cell.length_b   1.000
_cell.length_c   1.000
_cell.angle_alpha   90.00
_cell.angle_beta   90.00
_cell.angle_gamma   90.00
#
_symmetry.space_group_name_H-M   'P 1'
#
loop_
_entity.id
_entity.type
_entity.pdbx_description
1 polymer ?
#
loop_
_entity_poly.entity_id
_entity_poly.type
_entity_poly.pdbx_seq_one_letter_code
_entity_poly.pdbx_strand_id
1 'polypeptide(L)'
;MDELESIPLQNTDTKTMYYKDFGYYFKYQRSHNSVSTQVPSDIRMILLDSKYKTVDYFFWLKFNSWFKKLKFENGIMAMNQNETLDCDNFAMLYKSLFSVSSYKSKLKTEPAVGVAVVKQIEPFGGIPSGGLHMVNIIFASKGFYIFEPQTGKYIELHKYPNQKHIQYIIL
;
A
#
# COMPACT_ATOMS: atom_id res chain seq x y z
N MET A 1 9.49 3.11 23.19
CA MET A 1 10.02 4.21 22.33
C MET A 1 11.14 3.74 21.42
N ASP A 2 11.87 2.71 21.80
CA ASP A 2 13.02 2.19 21.03
C ASP A 2 12.67 1.61 19.64
N GLU A 3 11.43 1.18 19.46
CA GLU A 3 10.97 0.57 18.19
C GLU A 3 10.84 1.57 17.04
N LEU A 4 10.43 2.82 17.32
CA LEU A 4 10.43 3.87 16.30
C LEU A 4 11.84 4.34 15.93
N GLU A 5 12.84 4.10 16.79
CA GLU A 5 14.23 4.37 16.45
C GLU A 5 14.78 3.38 15.43
N SER A 6 14.28 2.15 15.45
CA SER A 6 14.66 1.08 14.51
C SER A 6 13.97 1.16 13.15
N ILE A 7 13.07 2.13 12.93
CA ILE A 7 12.34 2.25 11.66
C ILE A 7 13.31 2.39 10.47
N PRO A 8 13.16 1.59 9.42
CA PRO A 8 14.06 1.67 8.27
C PRO A 8 14.02 3.05 7.60
N LEU A 9 15.17 3.54 7.18
CA LEU A 9 15.31 4.82 6.48
C LEU A 9 15.58 4.58 4.99
N GLN A 10 14.92 5.37 4.15
CA GLN A 10 15.13 5.34 2.70
C GLN A 10 16.27 6.30 2.32
N ASN A 11 17.34 5.76 1.75
CA ASN A 11 18.52 6.52 1.36
C ASN A 11 18.60 6.83 -0.15
N THR A 12 17.66 6.29 -0.94
CA THR A 12 17.71 6.41 -2.40
C THR A 12 16.91 7.58 -2.92
N ASP A 13 17.48 8.27 -3.89
CA ASP A 13 16.76 9.32 -4.63
C ASP A 13 15.79 8.64 -5.61
N THR A 14 14.51 8.72 -5.30
CA THR A 14 13.43 8.11 -6.05
C THR A 14 12.69 9.14 -6.89
N LYS A 15 12.07 8.68 -7.98
CA LYS A 15 11.37 9.54 -8.93
C LYS A 15 10.22 10.29 -8.25
N THR A 16 10.14 11.61 -8.46
CA THR A 16 8.97 12.40 -8.08
C THR A 16 7.86 12.23 -9.11
N MET A 17 6.64 12.03 -8.64
CA MET A 17 5.43 11.97 -9.46
C MET A 17 4.47 13.06 -9.02
N TYR A 18 3.85 13.71 -9.99
CA TYR A 18 2.78 14.65 -9.72
C TYR A 18 1.44 13.94 -9.69
N TYR A 19 0.48 14.48 -8.94
CA TYR A 19 -0.84 13.87 -8.78
C TYR A 19 -1.53 13.51 -10.12
N LYS A 20 -1.40 14.37 -11.14
CA LYS A 20 -1.96 14.16 -12.49
C LYS A 20 -1.35 12.94 -13.20
N ASP A 21 -0.08 12.66 -12.94
CA ASP A 21 0.64 11.55 -13.54
C ASP A 21 0.31 10.23 -12.84
N PHE A 22 0.01 10.28 -11.54
CA PHE A 22 -0.31 9.09 -10.75
C PHE A 22 -1.54 8.36 -11.30
N GLY A 23 -2.61 9.09 -11.56
CA GLY A 23 -3.83 8.51 -12.16
C GLY A 23 -3.57 7.91 -13.55
N TYR A 24 -2.74 8.56 -14.36
CA TYR A 24 -2.33 8.05 -15.67
C TYR A 24 -1.51 6.77 -15.54
N TYR A 25 -0.47 6.76 -14.74
CA TYR A 25 0.38 5.59 -14.54
C TYR A 25 -0.38 4.42 -13.91
N PHE A 26 -1.28 4.69 -12.98
CA PHE A 26 -2.13 3.67 -12.39
C PHE A 26 -3.01 2.99 -13.45
N LYS A 27 -3.70 3.78 -14.29
CA LYS A 27 -4.51 3.26 -15.41
C LYS A 27 -3.65 2.51 -16.42
N TYR A 28 -2.47 3.04 -16.76
CA TYR A 28 -1.55 2.44 -17.71
C TYR A 28 -1.05 1.07 -17.24
N GLN A 29 -0.59 0.95 -16.02
CA GLN A 29 -0.13 -0.32 -15.45
C GLN A 29 -1.25 -1.38 -15.40
N ARG A 30 -2.50 -0.96 -15.26
CA ARG A 30 -3.65 -1.87 -15.34
C ARG A 30 -3.97 -2.30 -16.77
N SER A 31 -3.68 -1.49 -17.78
CA SER A 31 -4.04 -1.73 -19.19
C SER A 31 -2.96 -2.48 -19.99
N HIS A 32 -1.69 -2.37 -19.59
CA HIS A 32 -0.56 -2.85 -20.41
C HIS A 32 -0.23 -4.34 -20.29
N ASN A 33 -0.78 -5.03 -19.31
CA ASN A 33 -0.63 -6.48 -19.24
C ASN A 33 -1.82 -7.18 -19.87
N SER A 34 -1.89 -7.13 -21.20
CA SER A 34 -2.57 -7.97 -22.21
C SER A 34 -3.79 -8.83 -21.80
N VAL A 35 -4.40 -8.58 -20.67
CA VAL A 35 -5.74 -9.05 -20.37
C VAL A 35 -6.64 -7.83 -20.51
N SER A 36 -7.51 -7.83 -21.51
CA SER A 36 -8.60 -6.88 -21.74
C SER A 36 -9.44 -6.71 -20.46
N THR A 37 -8.91 -5.97 -19.51
CA THR A 37 -9.60 -5.66 -18.29
C THR A 37 -10.11 -4.25 -18.41
N GLN A 38 -11.40 -4.12 -18.70
CA GLN A 38 -12.10 -2.86 -18.49
C GLN A 38 -11.85 -2.44 -17.04
N VAL A 39 -10.96 -1.46 -16.87
CA VAL A 39 -10.81 -0.78 -15.59
C VAL A 39 -12.17 -0.13 -15.32
N PRO A 40 -12.80 -0.35 -14.18
CA PRO A 40 -13.95 0.46 -13.82
C PRO A 40 -13.54 1.93 -13.96
N SER A 41 -14.31 2.68 -14.74
CA SER A 41 -14.07 4.12 -14.96
C SER A 41 -14.20 4.94 -13.67
N ASP A 42 -14.61 4.31 -12.61
CA ASP A 42 -15.24 4.86 -11.42
C ASP A 42 -14.37 4.72 -10.15
N ILE A 43 -13.09 4.31 -10.26
CA ILE A 43 -12.22 4.34 -9.08
C ILE A 43 -12.05 5.78 -8.64
N ARG A 44 -12.54 6.09 -7.46
CA ARG A 44 -12.36 7.39 -6.83
C ARG A 44 -10.97 7.45 -6.20
N MET A 45 -10.15 8.36 -6.69
CA MET A 45 -8.83 8.63 -6.13
C MET A 45 -8.88 9.94 -5.35
N ILE A 46 -8.51 9.87 -4.08
CA ILE A 46 -8.32 11.04 -3.22
C ILE A 46 -6.82 11.21 -3.05
N LEU A 47 -6.27 12.22 -3.68
CA LEU A 47 -4.87 12.58 -3.60
C LEU A 47 -4.75 13.80 -2.68
N LEU A 48 -4.11 13.61 -1.53
CA LEU A 48 -4.00 14.64 -0.50
C LEU A 48 -2.85 15.62 -0.80
N ASP A 49 -1.87 15.18 -1.60
CA ASP A 49 -0.70 15.96 -1.97
C ASP A 49 -0.59 16.15 -3.48
N SER A 50 0.10 17.23 -3.89
CA SER A 50 0.35 17.51 -5.30
C SER A 50 1.53 16.71 -5.88
N LYS A 51 2.35 16.13 -5.02
CA LYS A 51 3.58 15.41 -5.39
C LYS A 51 3.79 14.21 -4.47
N TYR A 52 4.24 13.11 -5.07
CA TYR A 52 4.61 11.90 -4.35
C TYR A 52 5.98 11.41 -4.80
N LYS A 53 6.73 10.79 -3.91
CA LYS A 53 7.95 10.06 -4.24
C LYS A 53 7.63 8.59 -4.45
N THR A 54 8.09 8.01 -5.54
CA THR A 54 8.07 6.56 -5.70
C THR A 54 8.92 5.92 -4.61
N VAL A 55 8.52 4.74 -4.20
CA VAL A 55 9.23 3.99 -3.15
C VAL A 55 10.30 3.12 -3.79
N ASP A 56 11.51 3.13 -3.26
CA ASP A 56 12.50 2.14 -3.66
C ASP A 56 12.02 0.73 -3.31
N TYR A 57 12.06 -0.17 -4.30
CA TYR A 57 11.50 -1.52 -4.13
C TYR A 57 12.20 -2.32 -3.02
N PHE A 58 13.52 -2.27 -2.93
CA PHE A 58 14.26 -3.04 -1.92
C PHE A 58 14.11 -2.43 -0.53
N PHE A 59 14.06 -1.09 -0.44
CA PHE A 59 13.71 -0.41 0.80
C PHE A 59 12.31 -0.83 1.26
N TRP A 60 11.33 -0.88 0.35
CA TRP A 60 9.98 -1.34 0.67
C TRP A 60 9.95 -2.76 1.23
N LEU A 61 10.69 -3.70 0.65
CA LEU A 61 10.80 -5.06 1.19
C LEU A 61 11.42 -5.09 2.60
N LYS A 62 12.44 -4.26 2.83
CA LYS A 62 13.05 -4.11 4.17
C LYS A 62 12.04 -3.55 5.17
N PHE A 63 11.26 -2.54 4.76
CA PHE A 63 10.21 -1.96 5.59
C PHE A 63 9.11 -2.97 5.93
N ASN A 64 8.67 -3.79 4.97
CA ASN A 64 7.70 -4.85 5.20
C ASN A 64 8.19 -5.87 6.24
N SER A 65 9.45 -6.26 6.15
CA SER A 65 10.07 -7.18 7.11
C SER A 65 10.12 -6.57 8.51
N TRP A 66 10.48 -5.30 8.61
CA TRP A 66 10.46 -4.55 9.87
C TRP A 66 9.03 -4.43 10.43
N PHE A 67 8.05 -4.06 9.60
CA PHE A 67 6.65 -3.93 10.03
C PHE A 67 6.07 -5.26 10.53
N LYS A 68 6.41 -6.36 9.87
CA LYS A 68 6.03 -7.70 10.34
C LYS A 68 6.62 -8.03 11.71
N LYS A 69 7.90 -7.71 11.91
CA LYS A 69 8.58 -7.89 13.19
C LYS A 69 7.94 -7.02 14.28
N LEU A 70 7.71 -5.73 14.01
CA LEU A 70 7.03 -4.81 14.91
C LEU A 70 5.68 -5.36 15.40
N LYS A 71 4.86 -5.86 14.49
CA LYS A 71 3.56 -6.47 14.83
C LYS A 71 3.74 -7.67 15.74
N PHE A 72 4.66 -8.55 15.42
CA PHE A 72 4.91 -9.77 16.21
C PHE A 72 5.40 -9.44 17.63
N GLU A 73 6.35 -8.53 17.77
CA GLU A 73 6.94 -8.14 19.08
C GLU A 73 5.93 -7.42 19.97
N ASN A 74 4.95 -6.74 19.40
CA ASN A 74 3.88 -6.06 20.15
C ASN A 74 2.61 -6.91 20.32
N GLY A 75 2.64 -8.20 19.98
CA GLY A 75 1.49 -9.07 20.10
C GLY A 75 0.31 -8.70 19.19
N ILE A 76 0.56 -7.90 18.15
CA ILE A 76 -0.44 -7.48 17.16
C ILE A 76 -0.62 -8.61 16.15
N MET A 77 -1.49 -9.55 16.47
CA MET A 77 -1.74 -10.73 15.62
C MET A 77 -2.76 -10.42 14.54
N ALA A 78 -2.48 -10.87 13.33
CA ALA A 78 -3.31 -10.61 12.13
C ALA A 78 -4.76 -11.15 12.20
N MET A 79 -5.06 -11.95 13.19
CA MET A 79 -6.32 -12.68 13.30
C MET A 79 -7.29 -12.17 14.37
N ASN A 80 -6.95 -11.12 15.08
CA ASN A 80 -7.91 -10.52 16.03
C ASN A 80 -8.89 -9.65 15.23
N GLN A 81 -9.96 -10.29 14.78
CA GLN A 81 -11.12 -9.63 14.16
C GLN A 81 -11.98 -8.91 15.20
N ASN A 82 -11.36 -8.20 16.13
CA ASN A 82 -12.07 -7.26 16.97
C ASN A 82 -12.19 -5.96 16.19
N GLU A 83 -13.32 -5.30 16.24
CA GLU A 83 -13.57 -3.99 15.60
C GLU A 83 -12.55 -2.91 15.97
N THR A 84 -11.74 -3.16 17.02
CA THR A 84 -10.69 -2.23 17.48
C THR A 84 -9.37 -2.35 16.72
N LEU A 85 -9.14 -3.41 15.97
CA LEU A 85 -7.93 -3.61 15.17
C LEU A 85 -8.21 -4.50 13.95
N ASP A 86 -8.89 -3.94 12.98
CA ASP A 86 -9.29 -4.59 11.73
C ASP A 86 -8.47 -4.13 10.51
N CYS A 87 -8.97 -4.40 9.32
CA CYS A 87 -8.22 -4.17 8.08
C CYS A 87 -7.88 -2.69 7.83
N ASP A 88 -8.76 -1.76 8.19
CA ASP A 88 -8.53 -0.32 8.00
C ASP A 88 -7.50 0.21 9.00
N ASN A 89 -7.54 -0.24 10.25
CA ASN A 89 -6.53 0.12 11.26
C ASN A 89 -5.14 -0.35 10.82
N PHE A 90 -5.00 -1.58 10.33
CA PHE A 90 -3.73 -2.08 9.83
C PHE A 90 -3.23 -1.31 8.61
N ALA A 91 -4.12 -1.00 7.66
CA ALA A 91 -3.75 -0.27 6.45
C ALA A 91 -3.33 1.18 6.77
N MET A 92 -4.04 1.83 7.67
CA MET A 92 -3.73 3.18 8.12
C MET A 92 -2.44 3.23 8.95
N LEU A 93 -2.25 2.28 9.87
CA LEU A 93 -1.02 2.14 10.66
C LEU A 93 0.19 1.99 9.75
N TYR A 94 0.12 1.09 8.75
CA TYR A 94 1.20 0.87 7.80
C TYR A 94 1.55 2.17 7.04
N LYS A 95 0.54 2.86 6.48
CA LYS A 95 0.73 4.13 5.77
C LYS A 95 1.38 5.17 6.68
N SER A 96 0.89 5.35 7.89
CA SER A 96 1.39 6.34 8.85
C SER A 96 2.85 6.07 9.23
N LEU A 97 3.21 4.83 9.52
CA LEU A 97 4.59 4.45 9.83
C LEU A 97 5.52 4.63 8.62
N PHE A 98 5.00 4.40 7.41
CA PHE A 98 5.77 4.65 6.19
C PHE A 98 6.06 6.13 6.00
N SER A 99 5.09 7.01 6.28
CA SER A 99 5.28 8.48 6.28
C SER A 99 6.29 8.93 7.34
N VAL A 100 6.25 8.34 8.55
CA VAL A 100 7.26 8.59 9.60
C VAL A 100 8.66 8.18 9.14
N SER A 101 8.79 7.02 8.49
CA SER A 101 10.08 6.57 7.90
C SER A 101 10.59 7.57 6.87
N SER A 102 9.72 8.04 5.99
CA SER A 102 10.06 9.04 4.95
C SER A 102 10.49 10.37 5.57
N TYR A 103 9.78 10.83 6.59
CA TYR A 103 10.15 12.05 7.33
C TYR A 103 11.53 11.91 7.99
N LYS A 104 11.78 10.81 8.69
CA LYS A 104 13.10 10.52 9.30
C LYS A 104 14.22 10.37 8.26
N SER A 105 13.88 9.94 7.05
CA SER A 105 14.79 9.87 5.88
C SER A 105 15.03 11.26 5.24
N LYS A 106 14.46 12.33 5.79
CA LYS A 106 14.55 13.71 5.27
C LYS A 106 13.99 13.86 3.85
N LEU A 107 13.07 13.01 3.43
CA LEU A 107 12.35 13.19 2.18
C LEU A 107 11.39 14.39 2.32
N LYS A 108 11.40 15.27 1.30
CA LYS A 108 10.59 16.50 1.28
C LYS A 108 9.19 16.31 0.67
N THR A 109 8.85 15.09 0.31
CA THR A 109 7.59 14.75 -0.35
C THR A 109 7.06 13.45 0.21
N GLU A 110 5.75 13.33 0.26
CA GLU A 110 5.06 12.14 0.73
C GLU A 110 5.44 10.92 -0.13
N PRO A 111 5.63 9.74 0.46
CA PRO A 111 5.85 8.52 -0.30
C PRO A 111 4.56 8.11 -1.03
N ALA A 112 4.69 7.54 -2.22
CA ALA A 112 3.56 7.01 -2.98
C ALA A 112 3.06 5.68 -2.37
N VAL A 113 2.60 5.76 -1.13
CA VAL A 113 1.98 4.69 -0.34
C VAL A 113 0.61 5.15 0.09
N GLY A 114 -0.41 4.41 -0.31
CA GLY A 114 -1.79 4.73 0.00
C GLY A 114 -2.54 3.57 0.62
N VAL A 115 -3.83 3.79 0.84
CA VAL A 115 -4.79 2.76 1.18
C VAL A 115 -5.77 2.58 0.04
N ALA A 116 -6.19 1.35 -0.20
CA ALA A 116 -7.20 1.00 -1.20
C ALA A 116 -8.34 0.26 -0.53
N VAL A 117 -9.58 0.75 -0.73
CA VAL A 117 -10.79 0.06 -0.31
C VAL A 117 -11.26 -0.82 -1.46
N VAL A 118 -11.44 -2.09 -1.17
CA VAL A 118 -11.70 -3.14 -2.13
C VAL A 118 -12.93 -3.93 -1.73
N LYS A 119 -13.80 -4.26 -2.68
CA LYS A 119 -14.77 -5.34 -2.48
C LYS A 119 -14.06 -6.66 -2.73
N GLN A 120 -13.74 -7.38 -1.65
CA GLN A 120 -12.95 -8.60 -1.72
C GLN A 120 -13.83 -9.79 -2.08
N ILE A 121 -13.90 -10.15 -3.35
CA ILE A 121 -14.68 -11.26 -3.86
C ILE A 121 -13.85 -12.55 -4.00
N GLU A 122 -12.54 -12.43 -4.07
CA GLU A 122 -11.61 -13.56 -4.05
C GLU A 122 -10.67 -13.45 -2.85
N PRO A 123 -10.31 -14.59 -2.20
CA PRO A 123 -9.40 -14.55 -1.07
C PRO A 123 -8.01 -14.05 -1.51
N PHE A 124 -7.36 -13.28 -0.64
CA PHE A 124 -6.01 -12.81 -0.87
C PHE A 124 -5.21 -12.73 0.43
N GLY A 125 -3.95 -13.18 0.36
CA GLY A 125 -3.02 -13.02 1.47
C GLY A 125 -3.37 -13.79 2.75
N GLY A 126 -4.27 -14.77 2.68
CA GLY A 126 -4.80 -15.46 3.84
C GLY A 126 -6.08 -14.84 4.42
N ILE A 127 -6.54 -13.73 3.85
CA ILE A 127 -7.81 -13.09 4.19
C ILE A 127 -8.90 -13.69 3.28
N PRO A 128 -10.02 -14.20 3.83
CA PRO A 128 -11.10 -14.79 3.05
C PRO A 128 -11.81 -13.75 2.19
N SER A 129 -12.56 -14.21 1.20
CA SER A 129 -13.50 -13.38 0.45
C SER A 129 -14.68 -12.96 1.32
N GLY A 130 -15.24 -11.80 1.05
CA GLY A 130 -16.45 -11.27 1.68
C GLY A 130 -16.31 -9.82 2.13
N GLY A 131 -17.27 -8.99 1.77
CA GLY A 131 -17.37 -7.62 2.25
C GLY A 131 -16.36 -6.63 1.65
N LEU A 132 -16.28 -5.47 2.31
CA LEU A 132 -15.26 -4.47 2.05
C LEU A 132 -14.01 -4.81 2.84
N HIS A 133 -12.87 -4.58 2.23
CA HIS A 133 -11.56 -4.80 2.82
C HIS A 133 -10.63 -3.65 2.47
N MET A 134 -9.69 -3.35 3.35
CA MET A 134 -8.71 -2.29 3.14
C MET A 134 -7.30 -2.88 3.08
N VAL A 135 -6.59 -2.55 2.01
CA VAL A 135 -5.20 -2.93 1.76
C VAL A 135 -4.35 -1.69 1.48
N ASN A 136 -3.03 -1.84 1.50
CA ASN A 136 -2.18 -0.77 1.03
C ASN A 136 -1.87 -0.91 -0.46
N ILE A 137 -1.77 0.23 -1.13
CA ILE A 137 -1.26 0.34 -2.50
C ILE A 137 0.06 1.09 -2.47
N ILE A 138 1.07 0.54 -3.14
CA ILE A 138 2.42 1.08 -3.15
C ILE A 138 2.85 1.29 -4.60
N PHE A 139 3.30 2.49 -4.91
CA PHE A 139 3.99 2.73 -6.17
C PHE A 139 5.50 2.68 -5.94
N ALA A 140 6.08 1.51 -6.17
CA ALA A 140 7.51 1.27 -6.04
C ALA A 140 8.25 1.53 -7.36
N SER A 141 9.57 1.57 -7.30
CA SER A 141 10.43 1.75 -8.48
C SER A 141 10.25 0.67 -9.57
N LYS A 142 9.69 -0.48 -9.21
CA LYS A 142 9.37 -1.60 -10.12
C LYS A 142 7.90 -1.69 -10.54
N GLY A 143 7.05 -0.78 -10.11
CA GLY A 143 5.62 -0.74 -10.44
C GLY A 143 4.68 -0.64 -9.24
N PHE A 144 3.41 -0.91 -9.49
CA PHE A 144 2.39 -0.90 -8.45
C PHE A 144 2.25 -2.26 -7.78
N TYR A 145 2.11 -2.22 -6.45
CA TYR A 145 1.90 -3.40 -5.63
C TYR A 145 0.70 -3.20 -4.71
N ILE A 146 0.01 -4.30 -4.42
CA ILE A 146 -0.94 -4.41 -3.30
C ILE A 146 -0.24 -5.13 -2.17
N PHE A 147 -0.36 -4.59 -0.98
CA PHE A 147 0.18 -5.15 0.25
C PHE A 147 -0.94 -5.35 1.26
N GLU A 148 -1.05 -6.58 1.76
CA GLU A 148 -1.95 -6.96 2.83
C GLU A 148 -1.25 -6.77 4.18
N PRO A 149 -1.54 -5.70 4.92
CA PRO A 149 -0.78 -5.35 6.13
C PRO A 149 -1.05 -6.29 7.31
N GLN A 150 -2.19 -6.96 7.35
CA GLN A 150 -2.50 -7.92 8.40
C GLN A 150 -1.57 -9.13 8.33
N THR A 151 -1.34 -9.68 7.15
CA THR A 151 -0.56 -10.90 6.96
C THR A 151 0.85 -10.69 6.42
N GLY A 152 1.12 -9.52 5.83
CA GLY A 152 2.40 -9.19 5.20
C GLY A 152 2.56 -9.76 3.79
N LYS A 153 1.50 -10.26 3.17
CA LYS A 153 1.52 -10.72 1.78
C LYS A 153 1.44 -9.54 0.82
N TYR A 154 2.09 -9.67 -0.33
CA TYR A 154 2.01 -8.67 -1.39
C TYR A 154 2.00 -9.31 -2.76
N ILE A 155 1.52 -8.56 -3.74
CA ILE A 155 1.43 -8.97 -5.14
C ILE A 155 1.50 -7.72 -6.04
N GLU A 156 1.97 -7.89 -7.26
CA GLU A 156 1.86 -6.84 -8.28
C GLU A 156 0.39 -6.53 -8.56
N LEU A 157 0.05 -5.25 -8.72
CA LEU A 157 -1.34 -4.82 -8.89
C LEU A 157 -2.06 -5.58 -10.02
N HIS A 158 -1.38 -5.81 -11.16
CA HIS A 158 -1.99 -6.49 -12.30
C HIS A 158 -2.28 -7.98 -12.07
N LYS A 159 -1.68 -8.58 -11.05
CA LYS A 159 -1.92 -9.97 -10.62
C LYS A 159 -2.88 -10.05 -9.43
N TYR A 160 -3.26 -8.91 -8.86
CA TYR A 160 -4.15 -8.89 -7.71
C TYR A 160 -5.55 -9.35 -8.10
N PRO A 161 -6.11 -10.42 -7.49
CA PRO A 161 -7.36 -11.02 -7.94
C PRO A 161 -8.55 -10.04 -7.86
N ASN A 162 -8.54 -9.14 -6.88
CA ASN A 162 -9.61 -8.17 -6.67
C ASN A 162 -9.32 -6.79 -7.31
N GLN A 163 -8.36 -6.67 -8.23
CA GLN A 163 -7.97 -5.39 -8.82
C GLN A 163 -9.12 -4.60 -9.47
N LYS A 164 -10.09 -5.33 -10.06
CA LYS A 164 -11.28 -4.72 -10.70
C LYS A 164 -12.30 -4.22 -9.71
N HIS A 165 -12.18 -4.61 -8.46
CA HIS A 165 -13.11 -4.32 -7.37
C HIS A 165 -12.56 -3.28 -6.38
N ILE A 166 -11.45 -2.63 -6.73
CA ILE A 166 -10.95 -1.45 -6.01
C ILE A 166 -11.94 -0.31 -6.24
N GLN A 167 -12.49 0.21 -5.17
CA GLN A 167 -13.51 1.28 -5.20
C GLN A 167 -12.89 2.67 -4.94
N TYR A 168 -11.97 2.74 -3.97
CA TYR A 168 -11.33 3.98 -3.54
C TYR A 168 -9.84 3.77 -3.37
N ILE A 169 -9.07 4.82 -3.66
CA ILE A 169 -7.66 4.92 -3.33
C ILE A 169 -7.44 6.27 -2.65
N ILE A 170 -6.77 6.27 -1.51
CA ILE A 170 -6.38 7.46 -0.76
C ILE A 170 -4.85 7.43 -0.63
N LEU A 171 -4.19 8.44 -1.16
CA LEU A 171 -2.74 8.63 -1.07
C LEU A 171 -2.40 9.76 -0.12
#